data_e8be1edbe20ab962f38dd79553d3adf0
#
_entry.id   e8be1edbe20ab962f38dd79553d3adf0
#
_cell.length_a   1.000
_cell.length_b   1.000
_cell.length_c   1.000
_cell.angle_alpha   90.00
_cell.angle_beta   90.00
_cell.angle_gamma   90.00
#
_symmetry.space_group_name_H-M   'P 1'
#
loop_
_entity.id
_entity.type
_entity.pdbx_description
1 polymer ?
#
loop_
_entity_poly.entity_id
_entity_poly.type
_entity_poly.pdbx_seq_one_letter_code
_entity_poly.pdbx_strand_id
1 'polypeptide(L)' 'MKAYEPHEIRLANEIADTLQDREALPVFLSYTRKYTESHLRRILMKVMSIPEDSIRKSRGALFTFLINQHGSGNSHGS' A
#
# COMPACT_ATOMS: atom_id res chain seq x y z
N MET A 1 -7.32 -0.20 -22.46
CA MET A 1 -6.92 -0.30 -21.06
C MET A 1 -6.33 -1.67 -20.75
N LYS A 2 -5.22 -1.70 -20.12
CA LYS A 2 -4.55 -2.97 -19.83
C LYS A 2 -5.07 -3.61 -18.55
N ALA A 3 -5.31 -4.90 -18.62
CA ALA A 3 -5.64 -5.64 -17.41
C ALA A 3 -4.41 -5.75 -16.52
N TYR A 4 -4.66 -5.98 -15.25
CA TYR A 4 -3.57 -6.18 -14.32
C TYR A 4 -2.97 -7.58 -14.52
N GLU A 5 -1.66 -7.67 -14.31
CA GLU A 5 -0.98 -8.95 -14.39
C GLU A 5 -1.31 -9.81 -13.19
N PRO A 6 -1.21 -11.16 -13.33
CA PRO A 6 -1.51 -12.02 -12.18
C PRO A 6 -0.70 -11.70 -10.93
N HIS A 7 0.57 -11.34 -11.08
CA HIS A 7 1.39 -11.03 -9.91
C HIS A 7 0.94 -9.73 -9.26
N GLU A 8 0.42 -8.80 -10.06
CA GLU A 8 -0.10 -7.55 -9.51
C GLU A 8 -1.36 -7.80 -8.70
N ILE A 9 -2.24 -8.63 -9.25
CA ILE A 9 -3.48 -8.97 -8.56
C ILE A 9 -3.18 -9.70 -7.26
N ARG A 10 -2.24 -10.63 -7.31
CA ARG A 10 -1.86 -11.39 -6.13
C ARG A 10 -1.31 -10.49 -5.04
N LEU A 11 -0.41 -9.58 -5.43
CA LEU A 11 0.19 -8.66 -4.46
C LEU A 11 -0.85 -7.74 -3.85
N ALA A 12 -1.75 -7.20 -4.67
CA ALA A 12 -2.79 -6.32 -4.16
C ALA A 12 -3.70 -7.05 -3.19
N ASN A 13 -4.06 -8.31 -3.50
CA ASN A 13 -4.88 -9.10 -2.60
C ASN A 13 -4.15 -9.39 -1.30
N GLU A 14 -2.87 -9.67 -1.39
CA GLU A 14 -2.07 -9.91 -0.19
C GLU A 14 -2.05 -8.68 0.71
N ILE A 15 -1.88 -7.51 0.12
CA ILE A 15 -1.89 -6.26 0.87
C ILE A 15 -3.26 -6.04 1.52
N ALA A 16 -4.32 -6.24 0.74
CA ALA A 16 -5.67 -6.03 1.25
C ALA A 16 -5.98 -6.98 2.40
N ASP A 17 -5.56 -8.23 2.29
CA ASP A 17 -5.79 -9.21 3.34
C ASP A 17 -4.98 -8.88 4.59
N THR A 18 -3.73 -8.51 4.40
CA THR A 18 -2.84 -8.19 5.52
C THR A 18 -3.35 -6.98 6.29
N LEU A 19 -3.82 -5.97 5.56
CA LEU A 19 -4.34 -4.75 6.18
C LEU A 19 -5.80 -4.89 6.59
N GLN A 20 -6.44 -6.00 6.19
CA GLN A 20 -7.86 -6.23 6.45
C GLN A 20 -8.70 -5.10 5.89
N ASP A 21 -8.37 -4.68 4.68
CA ASP A 21 -9.04 -3.56 4.01
C ASP A 21 -9.31 -3.93 2.57
N ARG A 22 -10.25 -4.85 2.38
CA ARG A 22 -10.54 -5.33 1.04
C ARG A 22 -11.30 -4.32 0.20
N GLU A 23 -11.93 -3.35 0.83
CA GLU A 23 -12.63 -2.31 0.11
C GLU A 23 -11.66 -1.43 -0.67
N ALA A 24 -10.44 -1.35 -0.22
CA ALA A 24 -9.41 -0.55 -0.88
C ALA A 24 -8.65 -1.33 -1.93
N LEU A 25 -9.07 -2.55 -2.25
CA LEU A 25 -8.37 -3.37 -3.22
C LEU A 25 -8.11 -2.64 -4.55
N PRO A 26 -9.07 -1.91 -5.12
CA PRO A 26 -8.80 -1.20 -6.36
C PRO A 26 -7.67 -0.19 -6.24
N VAL A 27 -7.55 0.44 -5.09
CA VAL A 27 -6.47 1.38 -4.84
C VAL A 27 -5.14 0.64 -4.77
N PHE A 28 -5.12 -0.49 -4.05
CA PHE A 28 -3.89 -1.28 -3.94
C PHE A 28 -3.46 -1.81 -5.30
N LEU A 29 -4.41 -2.19 -6.14
CA LEU A 29 -4.08 -2.62 -7.49
C LEU A 29 -3.36 -1.52 -8.26
N SER A 30 -3.84 -0.29 -8.16
CA SER A 30 -3.19 0.82 -8.84
C SER A 30 -1.77 1.03 -8.32
N TYR A 31 -1.54 0.75 -7.06
CA TYR A 31 -0.21 0.92 -6.46
C TYR A 31 0.77 -0.12 -7.00
N THR A 32 0.30 -1.31 -7.36
CA THR A 32 1.20 -2.34 -7.88
C THR A 32 1.84 -1.93 -9.20
N ARG A 33 1.24 -0.98 -9.91
CA ARG A 33 1.81 -0.45 -11.14
C ARG A 33 2.64 0.79 -10.91
N LYS A 34 2.31 1.52 -9.86
CA LYS A 34 2.95 2.78 -9.58
C LYS A 34 4.26 2.59 -8.83
N TYR A 35 4.33 1.57 -8.01
CA TYR A 35 5.47 1.33 -7.13
C TYR A 35 5.96 -0.09 -7.29
N THR A 36 7.23 -0.31 -6.95
CA THR A 36 7.79 -1.65 -7.01
C THR A 36 7.24 -2.50 -5.87
N GLU A 37 7.30 -3.81 -6.08
CA GLU A 37 6.87 -4.73 -5.03
C GLU A 37 7.71 -4.55 -3.77
N SER A 38 9.01 -4.35 -3.92
CA SER A 38 9.90 -4.15 -2.77
C SER A 38 9.45 -2.94 -1.95
N HIS A 39 9.11 -1.87 -2.64
CA HIS A 39 8.68 -0.66 -1.96
C HIS A 39 7.38 -0.89 -1.20
N LEU A 40 6.43 -1.53 -1.88
CA LEU A 40 5.13 -1.79 -1.27
C LEU A 40 5.27 -2.70 -0.04
N ARG A 41 6.10 -3.73 -0.15
CA ARG A 41 6.29 -4.65 0.97
C ARG A 41 6.98 -3.96 2.15
N ARG A 42 7.91 -3.07 1.85
CA ARG A 42 8.60 -2.31 2.90
C ARG A 42 7.61 -1.45 3.68
N ILE A 43 6.75 -0.74 2.97
CA ILE A 43 5.75 0.10 3.63
C ILE A 43 4.75 -0.76 4.38
N LEU A 44 4.36 -1.90 3.80
CA LEU A 44 3.44 -2.81 4.46
C LEU A 44 4.02 -3.30 5.80
N MET A 45 5.28 -3.69 5.79
CA MET A 45 5.93 -4.14 7.02
C MET A 45 5.98 -3.04 8.06
N LYS A 46 6.25 -1.83 7.61
CA LYS A 46 6.30 -0.68 8.50
C LYS A 46 4.94 -0.46 9.17
N VAL A 47 3.87 -0.52 8.38
CA VAL A 47 2.53 -0.36 8.92
C VAL A 47 2.20 -1.45 9.93
N MET A 48 2.57 -2.69 9.60
CA MET A 48 2.26 -3.82 10.47
C MET A 48 3.08 -3.83 11.74
N SER A 49 4.18 -3.09 11.78
CA SER A 49 5.00 -3.00 12.98
C SER A 49 4.49 -1.96 13.97
N ILE A 50 3.55 -1.12 13.55
CA ILE A 50 3.01 -0.10 14.41
C ILE A 50 1.93 -0.71 15.31
N PRO A 51 1.99 -0.48 16.64
CA PRO A 51 0.97 -1.02 17.52
C PRO A 51 -0.42 -0.56 17.14
N GLU A 52 -1.38 -1.44 17.29
CA GLU A 52 -2.74 -1.16 16.87
C GLU A 52 -3.32 0.05 17.57
N ASP A 53 -3.01 0.22 18.84
CA ASP A 53 -3.54 1.35 19.59
C ASP A 53 -2.93 2.68 19.20
N SER A 54 -1.88 2.66 18.37
CA SER A 54 -1.29 3.88 17.84
C SER A 54 -1.88 4.27 16.49
N ILE A 55 -2.76 3.45 15.96
CA ILE A 55 -3.36 3.69 14.65
C ILE A 55 -4.69 4.39 14.84
N ARG A 56 -4.81 5.58 14.23
CA ARG A 56 -5.99 6.40 14.47
C ARG A 56 -7.21 5.94 13.70
N LYS A 57 -7.04 5.56 12.44
CA LYS A 57 -8.15 5.16 11.61
C LYS A 57 -8.11 3.68 11.31
N SER A 58 -7.20 3.30 10.44
CA SER A 58 -7.05 1.91 10.06
C SER A 58 -5.67 1.73 9.49
N ARG A 59 -5.23 0.46 9.42
CA ARG A 59 -3.94 0.18 8.82
C ARG A 59 -3.95 0.47 7.33
N GLY A 60 -5.10 0.27 6.68
CA GLY A 60 -5.22 0.60 5.26
C GLY A 60 -5.03 2.08 5.02
N ALA A 61 -5.65 2.92 5.84
CA ALA A 61 -5.51 4.37 5.72
C ALA A 61 -4.07 4.79 5.97
N LEU A 62 -3.42 4.18 6.95
CA LEU A 62 -2.03 4.50 7.26
C LEU A 62 -1.12 4.07 6.11
N PHE A 63 -1.35 2.89 5.55
CA PHE A 63 -0.59 2.42 4.42
C PHE A 63 -0.69 3.40 3.25
N THR A 64 -1.91 3.83 2.94
CA THR A 64 -2.14 4.78 1.86
C THR A 64 -1.41 6.09 2.13
N PHE A 65 -1.49 6.57 3.34
CA PHE A 65 -0.81 7.81 3.72
C PHE A 65 0.69 7.69 3.51
N LEU A 66 1.29 6.61 4.00
CA LEU A 66 2.73 6.43 3.90
C LEU A 66 3.19 6.24 2.45
N ILE A 67 2.40 5.51 1.67
CA ILE A 67 2.73 5.31 0.25
C ILE A 67 2.73 6.65 -0.48
N ASN A 68 1.71 7.46 -0.27
CA ASN A 68 1.62 8.75 -0.94
C ASN A 68 2.69 9.70 -0.48
N GLN A 69 3.02 9.67 0.80
CA GLN A 69 4.05 10.52 1.34
C GLN A 69 5.40 10.18 0.74
N HIS A 70 5.72 8.89 0.66
CA HIS A 70 6.99 8.47 0.09
C HIS A 70 7.04 8.69 -1.41
N GLY A 71 5.89 8.49 -2.08
CA GLY A 71 5.83 8.63 -3.51
C GLY A 71 5.98 10.06 -3.97
N SER A 72 5.43 11.02 -3.22
CA SER A 72 5.47 12.41 -3.62
C SER A 72 6.61 13.17 -2.97
N GLY A 73 7.12 12.67 -1.84
CA GLY A 73 8.12 13.40 -1.09
C GLY A 73 9.40 13.64 -1.84
N ASN A 74 9.76 12.73 -2.71
CA ASN A 74 11.01 12.88 -3.45
C ASN A 74 10.85 13.67 -4.74
N SER A 75 9.63 14.01 -5.10
CA SER A 75 9.39 14.65 -6.38
C SER A 75 9.97 16.06 -6.43
N HIS A 76 10.09 16.73 -5.33
CA HIS A 76 10.63 18.08 -5.30
C HIS A 76 11.80 18.17 -4.37
N GLY A 77 12.36 17.08 -4.01
CA GLY A 77 13.57 17.06 -3.23
C GLY A 77 13.46 17.76 -1.89
N SER A 78 12.33 18.09 -1.51
CA SER A 78 12.15 18.77 -0.23
C SER A 78 11.96 17.77 0.86
#